data_da4cbd7f79ff02ad671ebe195eb836f4
#
_entry.id   da4cbd7f79ff02ad671ebe195eb836f4
#
_cell.length_a   1.000
_cell.length_b   1.000
_cell.length_c   1.000
_cell.angle_alpha   90.00
_cell.angle_beta   90.00
_cell.angle_gamma   90.00
#
_symmetry.space_group_name_H-M   'P 1'
#
loop_
_entity.id
_entity.type
_entity.pdbx_description
1 polymer ?
#
loop_
_entity_poly.entity_id
_entity_poly.type
_entity_poly.pdbx_seq_one_letter_code
_entity_poly.pdbx_strand_id
1 'polypeptide(L)'
;MSADTHGSAALRDTSIEKVHQYWNARPCNIRHSPKPVGTREYFDEVETRKYFVESHIPAFADFERWRGKRVLEIGCGIGTDTISFARHGARVTAVDLTEKSLEVARERARVFGLEDQVQFFQANAEKLSETVPVEKYDLIYSFGVIHHTPHPGLVLDELRKYATAETTLKVMVYHKRSWKVLWILLAYGKGRVWQVDRLIAEYSEAQTGCPVTYSYSREEGRRWLAAHGFETTETDVEHIFPYRIADYVQYRYKKVWYFRWMPSPLFRRLEKMFGWHLCLTGRLRALAGS
;
A
#
# COMPACT_ATOMS: atom_id res chain seq x y z
N MET A 1 18.75 4.99 20.61
CA MET A 1 18.96 5.72 19.33
C MET A 1 17.80 5.31 18.42
N SER A 2 16.94 6.25 18.05
CA SER A 2 15.70 6.01 17.29
C SER A 2 16.00 5.32 15.96
N ALA A 3 15.32 4.19 15.71
CA ALA A 3 15.43 3.42 14.46
C ALA A 3 14.82 4.14 13.22
N ASP A 4 14.13 5.25 13.43
CA ASP A 4 13.45 6.06 12.42
C ASP A 4 14.37 7.10 11.72
N THR A 5 15.60 6.73 11.40
CA THR A 5 16.52 7.64 10.68
C THR A 5 16.26 7.75 9.17
N HIS A 6 15.21 7.10 8.65
CA HIS A 6 14.86 7.13 7.23
C HIS A 6 13.99 8.34 6.88
N GLY A 7 14.39 9.10 5.88
CA GLY A 7 13.70 10.27 5.37
C GLY A 7 14.25 11.61 5.90
N SER A 8 14.02 12.68 5.14
CA SER A 8 14.41 14.04 5.56
C SER A 8 13.58 14.46 6.78
N ALA A 9 14.14 15.34 7.63
CA ALA A 9 13.43 15.93 8.77
C ALA A 9 12.07 16.52 8.35
N ALA A 10 12.02 17.16 7.17
CA ALA A 10 10.81 17.77 6.63
C ALA A 10 9.62 16.78 6.44
N LEU A 11 9.87 15.50 6.19
CA LEU A 11 8.80 14.50 6.08
C LEU A 11 8.21 14.14 7.45
N ARG A 12 9.07 14.06 8.48
CA ARG A 12 8.66 13.78 9.87
C ARG A 12 7.91 14.93 10.52
N ASP A 13 8.23 16.17 10.14
CA ASP A 13 7.58 17.38 10.65
C ASP A 13 6.22 17.65 9.98
N THR A 14 5.83 16.83 9.00
CA THR A 14 4.52 16.94 8.36
C THR A 14 3.43 16.45 9.30
N SER A 15 2.37 17.25 9.48
CA SER A 15 1.25 16.83 10.31
C SER A 15 0.40 15.76 9.62
N ILE A 16 -0.15 14.84 10.40
CA ILE A 16 -1.10 13.82 9.90
C ILE A 16 -2.34 14.46 9.27
N GLU A 17 -2.72 15.64 9.73
CA GLU A 17 -3.84 16.40 9.16
C GLU A 17 -3.62 16.78 7.69
N LYS A 18 -2.39 17.15 7.30
CA LYS A 18 -2.06 17.39 5.88
C LYS A 18 -2.15 16.12 5.05
N VAL A 19 -1.75 14.99 5.61
CA VAL A 19 -1.88 13.68 4.96
C VAL A 19 -3.35 13.32 4.78
N HIS A 20 -4.16 13.51 5.84
CA HIS A 20 -5.60 13.32 5.80
C HIS A 20 -6.26 14.18 4.71
N GLN A 21 -6.04 15.50 4.71
CA GLN A 21 -6.60 16.42 3.73
C GLN A 21 -6.26 16.03 2.29
N TYR A 22 -5.00 15.63 2.06
CA TYR A 22 -4.55 15.20 0.73
C TYR A 22 -5.31 13.97 0.24
N TRP A 23 -5.36 12.90 1.05
CA TRP A 23 -6.00 11.65 0.66
C TRP A 23 -7.53 11.74 0.69
N ASN A 24 -8.11 12.52 1.60
CA ASN A 24 -9.55 12.75 1.64
C ASN A 24 -10.05 13.51 0.39
N ALA A 25 -9.25 14.44 -0.14
CA ALA A 25 -9.56 15.11 -1.40
C ALA A 25 -9.42 14.17 -2.63
N ARG A 26 -8.68 13.07 -2.50
CA ARG A 26 -8.30 12.20 -3.62
C ARG A 26 -8.23 10.72 -3.20
N PRO A 27 -9.35 10.07 -2.88
CA PRO A 27 -9.36 8.65 -2.56
C PRO A 27 -8.65 7.85 -3.65
N CYS A 28 -7.75 6.94 -3.23
CA CYS A 28 -6.95 6.14 -4.16
C CYS A 28 -7.87 5.31 -5.06
N ASN A 29 -7.53 5.22 -6.35
CA ASN A 29 -8.25 4.44 -7.35
C ASN A 29 -9.70 4.90 -7.67
N ILE A 30 -10.21 5.98 -7.07
CA ILE A 30 -11.59 6.44 -7.30
C ILE A 30 -11.89 6.76 -8.78
N ARG A 31 -10.84 7.06 -9.57
CA ARG A 31 -10.95 7.35 -11.01
C ARG A 31 -10.63 6.14 -11.88
N HIS A 32 -10.64 4.92 -11.33
CA HIS A 32 -10.33 3.72 -12.13
C HIS A 32 -11.52 3.25 -12.99
N SER A 33 -12.70 3.83 -12.82
CA SER A 33 -13.85 3.64 -13.70
C SER A 33 -14.51 4.99 -14.05
N PRO A 34 -15.08 5.16 -15.25
CA PRO A 34 -15.91 6.30 -15.62
C PRO A 34 -17.37 6.15 -15.18
N LYS A 35 -17.74 4.99 -14.64
CA LYS A 35 -19.11 4.72 -14.18
C LYS A 35 -19.45 5.52 -12.91
N PRO A 36 -20.73 5.70 -12.59
CA PRO A 36 -21.14 6.36 -11.35
C PRO A 36 -20.59 5.62 -10.13
N VAL A 37 -19.91 6.34 -9.24
CA VAL A 37 -19.39 5.80 -7.98
C VAL A 37 -20.55 5.20 -7.16
N GLY A 38 -20.32 4.02 -6.58
CA GLY A 38 -21.34 3.33 -5.77
C GLY A 38 -22.13 2.28 -6.56
N THR A 39 -22.02 2.21 -7.89
CA THR A 39 -22.64 1.14 -8.68
C THR A 39 -21.79 -0.14 -8.68
N ARG A 40 -22.44 -1.29 -8.89
CA ARG A 40 -21.73 -2.57 -9.01
C ARG A 40 -20.74 -2.56 -10.16
N GLU A 41 -21.17 -2.04 -11.31
CA GLU A 41 -20.35 -1.93 -12.52
C GLU A 41 -19.10 -1.05 -12.27
N TYR A 42 -19.25 0.03 -11.50
CA TYR A 42 -18.12 0.86 -11.10
C TYR A 42 -17.10 0.04 -10.28
N PHE A 43 -17.56 -0.66 -9.26
CA PHE A 43 -16.68 -1.44 -8.40
C PHE A 43 -15.99 -2.59 -9.13
N ASP A 44 -16.71 -3.28 -10.02
CA ASP A 44 -16.16 -4.37 -10.84
C ASP A 44 -15.07 -3.85 -11.81
N GLU A 45 -15.29 -2.69 -12.46
CA GLU A 45 -14.29 -2.06 -13.33
C GLU A 45 -13.07 -1.58 -12.53
N VAL A 46 -13.25 -0.96 -11.35
CA VAL A 46 -12.17 -0.52 -10.48
C VAL A 46 -11.30 -1.70 -10.06
N GLU A 47 -11.89 -2.81 -9.64
CA GLU A 47 -11.19 -4.02 -9.22
C GLU A 47 -10.43 -4.64 -10.39
N THR A 48 -11.10 -4.82 -11.52
CA THR A 48 -10.50 -5.36 -12.74
C THR A 48 -9.29 -4.53 -13.16
N ARG A 49 -9.42 -3.22 -13.17
CA ARG A 49 -8.33 -2.32 -13.54
C ARG A 49 -7.17 -2.36 -12.55
N LYS A 50 -7.47 -2.34 -11.23
CA LYS A 50 -6.45 -2.43 -10.18
C LYS A 50 -5.61 -3.69 -10.36
N TYR A 51 -6.24 -4.84 -10.42
CA TYR A 51 -5.53 -6.12 -10.51
C TYR A 51 -4.93 -6.40 -11.90
N PHE A 52 -5.43 -5.77 -12.95
CA PHE A 52 -4.79 -5.81 -14.25
C PHE A 52 -3.48 -5.03 -14.26
N VAL A 53 -3.46 -3.83 -13.67
CA VAL A 53 -2.27 -2.96 -13.63
C VAL A 53 -1.27 -3.43 -12.59
N GLU A 54 -1.74 -3.84 -11.44
CA GLU A 54 -0.97 -4.31 -10.29
C GLU A 54 -1.20 -5.81 -10.08
N SER A 55 -0.90 -6.61 -11.11
CA SER A 55 -1.25 -8.03 -11.20
C SER A 55 -0.63 -8.93 -10.12
N HIS A 56 0.34 -8.44 -9.36
CA HIS A 56 0.95 -9.13 -8.22
C HIS A 56 0.12 -9.06 -6.95
N ILE A 57 -0.86 -8.14 -6.84
CA ILE A 57 -1.67 -7.96 -5.61
C ILE A 57 -2.38 -9.25 -5.20
N PRO A 58 -3.15 -9.93 -6.07
CA PRO A 58 -3.85 -11.14 -5.66
C PRO A 58 -2.91 -12.25 -5.13
N ALA A 59 -1.73 -12.41 -5.75
CA ALA A 59 -0.73 -13.37 -5.27
C ALA A 59 -0.09 -12.93 -3.95
N PHE A 60 0.19 -11.64 -3.78
CA PHE A 60 0.74 -11.13 -2.53
C PHE A 60 -0.28 -11.17 -1.39
N ALA A 61 -1.52 -10.78 -1.63
CA ALA A 61 -2.59 -10.82 -0.62
C ALA A 61 -2.93 -12.26 -0.24
N ASP A 62 -2.95 -13.17 -1.24
CA ASP A 62 -3.32 -14.60 -1.07
C ASP A 62 -4.69 -14.73 -0.41
N PHE A 63 -5.71 -14.10 -1.03
CA PHE A 63 -7.05 -13.93 -0.45
C PHE A 63 -7.69 -15.23 0.05
N GLU A 64 -7.52 -16.33 -0.69
CA GLU A 64 -8.15 -17.63 -0.36
C GLU A 64 -7.58 -18.26 0.93
N ARG A 65 -6.30 -18.01 1.22
CA ARG A 65 -5.62 -18.50 2.43
C ARG A 65 -6.31 -18.06 3.72
N TRP A 66 -6.97 -16.92 3.68
CA TRP A 66 -7.54 -16.27 4.87
C TRP A 66 -9.02 -16.60 5.09
N ARG A 67 -9.55 -17.62 4.40
CA ARG A 67 -10.92 -18.11 4.60
C ARG A 67 -11.15 -18.50 6.07
N GLY A 68 -12.20 -17.92 6.67
CA GLY A 68 -12.55 -18.13 8.09
C GLY A 68 -11.59 -17.44 9.09
N LYS A 69 -10.60 -16.71 8.60
CA LYS A 69 -9.57 -16.02 9.39
C LYS A 69 -9.90 -14.56 9.61
N ARG A 70 -9.22 -13.95 10.58
CA ARG A 70 -9.35 -12.53 10.91
C ARG A 70 -8.25 -11.73 10.22
N VAL A 71 -8.64 -10.73 9.45
CA VAL A 71 -7.75 -9.83 8.70
C VAL A 71 -7.90 -8.43 9.24
N LEU A 72 -6.77 -7.79 9.59
CA LEU A 72 -6.68 -6.35 9.84
C LEU A 72 -6.05 -5.68 8.63
N GLU A 73 -6.81 -4.84 7.94
CA GLU A 73 -6.34 -4.07 6.80
C GLU A 73 -6.14 -2.60 7.16
N ILE A 74 -4.92 -2.10 6.95
CA ILE A 74 -4.54 -0.71 7.22
C ILE A 74 -4.46 0.07 5.91
N GLY A 75 -5.30 1.11 5.80
CA GLY A 75 -5.44 1.94 4.61
C GLY A 75 -6.26 1.25 3.52
N CYS A 76 -7.48 0.84 3.86
CA CYS A 76 -8.35 0.08 2.95
C CYS A 76 -8.78 0.89 1.71
N GLY A 77 -8.62 2.22 1.73
CA GLY A 77 -9.07 3.09 0.65
C GLY A 77 -10.55 2.87 0.34
N ILE A 78 -10.89 2.71 -0.94
CA ILE A 78 -12.26 2.45 -1.39
C ILE A 78 -12.64 0.95 -1.32
N GLY A 79 -11.95 0.15 -0.51
CA GLY A 79 -12.32 -1.20 -0.12
C GLY A 79 -12.11 -2.30 -1.16
N THR A 80 -11.17 -2.13 -2.12
CA THR A 80 -10.99 -3.14 -3.18
C THR A 80 -10.44 -4.45 -2.63
N ASP A 81 -9.34 -4.41 -1.87
CA ASP A 81 -8.74 -5.60 -1.27
C ASP A 81 -9.59 -6.10 -0.10
N THR A 82 -10.20 -5.18 0.69
CA THR A 82 -11.18 -5.49 1.74
C THR A 82 -12.26 -6.45 1.27
N ILE A 83 -12.92 -6.07 0.16
CA ILE A 83 -14.02 -6.87 -0.40
C ILE A 83 -13.50 -8.17 -1.01
N SER A 84 -12.29 -8.19 -1.57
CA SER A 84 -11.67 -9.42 -2.04
C SER A 84 -11.40 -10.39 -0.88
N PHE A 85 -10.88 -9.94 0.26
CA PHE A 85 -10.75 -10.77 1.46
C PHE A 85 -12.09 -11.29 1.96
N ALA A 86 -13.09 -10.41 2.11
CA ALA A 86 -14.43 -10.79 2.59
C ALA A 86 -15.12 -11.78 1.64
N ARG A 87 -15.03 -11.57 0.32
CA ARG A 87 -15.59 -12.47 -0.72
C ARG A 87 -14.98 -13.87 -0.65
N HIS A 88 -13.73 -13.99 -0.23
CA HIS A 88 -13.06 -15.28 0.01
C HIS A 88 -13.32 -15.84 1.42
N GLY A 89 -14.18 -15.20 2.20
CA GLY A 89 -14.67 -15.71 3.49
C GLY A 89 -13.83 -15.29 4.70
N ALA A 90 -12.97 -14.29 4.59
CA ALA A 90 -12.30 -13.69 5.74
C ALA A 90 -13.26 -12.76 6.53
N ARG A 91 -12.99 -12.58 7.82
CA ARG A 91 -13.56 -11.50 8.65
C ARG A 91 -12.60 -10.33 8.67
N VAL A 92 -12.99 -9.20 8.13
CA VAL A 92 -12.09 -8.07 7.89
C VAL A 92 -12.39 -6.92 8.85
N THR A 93 -11.36 -6.44 9.53
CA THR A 93 -11.36 -5.12 10.15
C THR A 93 -10.57 -4.19 9.25
N ALA A 94 -11.28 -3.26 8.60
CA ALA A 94 -10.73 -2.35 7.60
C ALA A 94 -10.59 -0.94 8.18
N VAL A 95 -9.40 -0.38 8.06
CA VAL A 95 -9.07 0.94 8.64
C VAL A 95 -8.64 1.88 7.53
N ASP A 96 -9.14 3.11 7.54
CA ASP A 96 -8.62 4.20 6.72
C ASP A 96 -8.60 5.50 7.51
N LEU A 97 -7.72 6.42 7.13
CA LEU A 97 -7.61 7.72 7.73
C LEU A 97 -8.75 8.65 7.31
N THR A 98 -9.34 8.42 6.12
CA THR A 98 -10.21 9.36 5.41
C THR A 98 -11.67 8.91 5.37
N GLU A 99 -12.57 9.84 5.64
CA GLU A 99 -14.03 9.62 5.63
C GLU A 99 -14.52 9.22 4.23
N LYS A 100 -14.04 9.94 3.20
CA LYS A 100 -14.49 9.71 1.81
C LYS A 100 -14.13 8.34 1.30
N SER A 101 -12.95 7.83 1.66
CA SER A 101 -12.58 6.46 1.31
C SER A 101 -13.52 5.46 1.97
N LEU A 102 -13.76 5.63 3.27
CA LEU A 102 -14.63 4.73 4.04
C LEU A 102 -16.09 4.78 3.60
N GLU A 103 -16.62 5.94 3.20
CA GLU A 103 -17.96 6.05 2.62
C GLU A 103 -18.09 5.14 1.39
N VAL A 104 -17.13 5.24 0.46
CA VAL A 104 -17.13 4.42 -0.75
C VAL A 104 -16.89 2.93 -0.43
N ALA A 105 -16.03 2.63 0.55
CA ALA A 105 -15.76 1.24 0.96
C ALA A 105 -16.97 0.57 1.61
N ARG A 106 -17.72 1.29 2.47
CA ARG A 106 -18.98 0.79 3.05
C ARG A 106 -20.04 0.56 1.98
N GLU A 107 -20.18 1.51 1.05
CA GLU A 107 -21.10 1.34 -0.08
C GLU A 107 -20.71 0.13 -0.93
N ARG A 108 -19.41 -0.10 -1.13
CA ARG A 108 -18.92 -1.30 -1.83
C ARG A 108 -19.31 -2.57 -1.08
N ALA A 109 -19.12 -2.63 0.24
CA ALA A 109 -19.53 -3.78 1.04
C ALA A 109 -21.03 -4.06 0.87
N ARG A 110 -21.87 -3.01 0.93
CA ARG A 110 -23.34 -3.10 0.74
C ARG A 110 -23.71 -3.63 -0.64
N VAL A 111 -23.11 -3.10 -1.70
CA VAL A 111 -23.38 -3.53 -3.09
C VAL A 111 -23.04 -5.00 -3.31
N PHE A 112 -22.05 -5.53 -2.59
CA PHE A 112 -21.67 -6.95 -2.68
C PHE A 112 -22.32 -7.85 -1.62
N GLY A 113 -23.13 -7.29 -0.67
CA GLY A 113 -23.78 -8.05 0.39
C GLY A 113 -22.79 -8.66 1.39
N LEU A 114 -21.74 -7.91 1.72
CA LEU A 114 -20.62 -8.37 2.59
C LEU A 114 -20.48 -7.53 3.86
N GLU A 115 -21.50 -6.75 4.23
CA GLU A 115 -21.48 -5.85 5.39
C GLU A 115 -21.19 -6.60 6.70
N ASP A 116 -21.77 -7.77 6.87
CA ASP A 116 -21.62 -8.59 8.07
C ASP A 116 -20.21 -9.20 8.23
N GLN A 117 -19.39 -9.14 7.17
CA GLN A 117 -18.03 -9.68 7.16
C GLN A 117 -16.96 -8.60 7.37
N VAL A 118 -17.34 -7.31 7.31
CA VAL A 118 -16.39 -6.20 7.35
C VAL A 118 -16.78 -5.18 8.41
N GLN A 119 -15.85 -4.85 9.29
CA GLN A 119 -15.96 -3.71 10.21
C GLN A 119 -15.05 -2.59 9.72
N PHE A 120 -15.60 -1.38 9.61
CA PHE A 120 -14.86 -0.20 9.12
C PHE A 120 -14.61 0.79 10.25
N PHE A 121 -13.35 1.19 10.42
CA PHE A 121 -12.92 2.20 11.38
C PHE A 121 -12.20 3.36 10.69
N GLN A 122 -12.57 4.59 11.05
CA GLN A 122 -11.78 5.75 10.72
C GLN A 122 -10.73 5.95 11.81
N ALA A 123 -9.45 5.77 11.49
CA ALA A 123 -8.39 5.88 12.47
C ALA A 123 -7.04 6.30 11.87
N ASN A 124 -6.26 6.99 12.68
CA ASN A 124 -4.85 7.19 12.41
C ASN A 124 -4.07 5.93 12.78
N ALA A 125 -3.40 5.32 11.79
CA ALA A 125 -2.62 4.11 12.00
C ALA A 125 -1.44 4.27 12.98
N GLU A 126 -0.93 5.51 13.17
CA GLU A 126 0.11 5.81 14.17
C GLU A 126 -0.41 5.75 15.62
N LYS A 127 -1.73 5.72 15.81
CA LYS A 127 -2.45 5.69 17.09
C LYS A 127 -3.64 4.73 17.02
N LEU A 128 -3.46 3.61 16.35
CA LEU A 128 -4.52 2.69 15.98
C LEU A 128 -5.33 2.22 17.19
N SER A 129 -4.67 1.89 18.30
CA SER A 129 -5.29 1.38 19.53
C SER A 129 -6.14 2.41 20.29
N GLU A 130 -6.06 3.70 19.93
CA GLU A 130 -6.97 4.70 20.51
C GLU A 130 -8.41 4.57 19.94
N THR A 131 -8.58 3.94 18.77
CA THR A 131 -9.87 3.88 18.07
C THR A 131 -10.31 2.45 17.76
N VAL A 132 -9.39 1.59 17.36
CA VAL A 132 -9.68 0.20 16.98
C VAL A 132 -9.46 -0.71 18.16
N PRO A 133 -10.46 -1.53 18.59
CA PRO A 133 -10.29 -2.49 19.69
C PRO A 133 -9.10 -3.41 19.46
N VAL A 134 -8.27 -3.56 20.51
CA VAL A 134 -7.09 -4.42 20.41
C VAL A 134 -7.49 -5.88 20.47
N GLU A 135 -7.49 -6.52 19.33
CA GLU A 135 -7.78 -7.94 19.15
C GLU A 135 -6.64 -8.61 18.35
N LYS A 136 -6.60 -9.93 18.32
CA LYS A 136 -5.56 -10.65 17.59
C LYS A 136 -6.06 -11.06 16.20
N TYR A 137 -5.17 -10.94 15.22
CA TYR A 137 -5.47 -11.22 13.82
C TYR A 137 -4.53 -12.28 13.26
N ASP A 138 -5.02 -13.05 12.29
CA ASP A 138 -4.23 -14.04 11.55
C ASP A 138 -3.37 -13.35 10.47
N LEU A 139 -3.91 -12.28 9.85
CA LEU A 139 -3.23 -11.42 8.89
C LEU A 139 -3.35 -9.95 9.30
N ILE A 140 -2.23 -9.24 9.25
CA ILE A 140 -2.19 -7.78 9.20
C ILE A 140 -1.69 -7.41 7.81
N TYR A 141 -2.49 -6.66 7.07
CA TYR A 141 -2.26 -6.31 5.67
C TYR A 141 -2.25 -4.80 5.48
N SER A 142 -1.24 -4.27 4.79
CA SER A 142 -1.18 -2.87 4.40
C SER A 142 -0.53 -2.73 3.03
N PHE A 143 -1.27 -2.26 2.05
CA PHE A 143 -0.79 -2.15 0.68
C PHE A 143 -0.74 -0.69 0.23
N GLY A 144 0.46 -0.13 0.15
CA GLY A 144 0.66 1.22 -0.38
C GLY A 144 0.30 2.36 0.58
N VAL A 145 0.38 2.17 1.91
CA VAL A 145 -0.14 3.12 2.90
C VAL A 145 0.89 3.60 3.89
N ILE A 146 1.55 2.71 4.63
CA ILE A 146 2.37 3.07 5.79
C ILE A 146 3.49 4.07 5.45
N HIS A 147 4.04 4.00 4.26
CA HIS A 147 5.07 4.94 3.80
C HIS A 147 4.55 6.34 3.46
N HIS A 148 3.25 6.58 3.62
CA HIS A 148 2.61 7.89 3.52
C HIS A 148 2.23 8.49 4.87
N THR A 149 2.63 7.88 5.99
CA THR A 149 2.45 8.47 7.32
C THR A 149 3.71 9.22 7.76
N PRO A 150 3.61 10.26 8.58
CA PRO A 150 4.77 10.98 9.10
C PRO A 150 5.76 10.10 9.87
N HIS A 151 5.24 9.13 10.64
CA HIS A 151 6.02 8.24 11.48
C HIS A 151 5.71 6.76 11.23
N PRO A 152 6.23 6.17 10.12
CA PRO A 152 5.94 4.79 9.74
C PRO A 152 6.29 3.75 10.82
N GLY A 153 7.27 4.05 11.66
CA GLY A 153 7.67 3.18 12.79
C GLY A 153 6.60 3.09 13.86
N LEU A 154 5.91 4.20 14.18
CA LEU A 154 4.80 4.17 15.14
C LEU A 154 3.66 3.27 14.69
N VAL A 155 3.42 3.20 13.37
CA VAL A 155 2.43 2.27 12.83
C VAL A 155 2.81 0.83 13.15
N LEU A 156 4.07 0.43 12.92
CA LEU A 156 4.54 -0.93 13.26
C LEU A 156 4.44 -1.22 14.76
N ASP A 157 4.76 -0.23 15.60
CA ASP A 157 4.62 -0.37 17.06
C ASP A 157 3.15 -0.58 17.48
N GLU A 158 2.22 0.12 16.83
CA GLU A 158 0.78 -0.12 17.02
C GLU A 158 0.39 -1.52 16.54
N LEU A 159 0.81 -1.93 15.35
CA LEU A 159 0.46 -3.24 14.77
C LEU A 159 0.93 -4.42 15.63
N ARG A 160 2.01 -4.28 16.39
CA ARG A 160 2.45 -5.30 17.37
C ARG A 160 1.39 -5.64 18.41
N LYS A 161 0.56 -4.68 18.79
CA LYS A 161 -0.51 -4.91 19.77
C LYS A 161 -1.57 -5.87 19.23
N TYR A 162 -1.73 -5.95 17.92
CA TYR A 162 -2.71 -6.78 17.19
C TYR A 162 -2.15 -8.12 16.72
N ALA A 163 -0.82 -8.31 16.81
CA ALA A 163 -0.13 -9.51 16.35
C ALA A 163 0.08 -10.54 17.47
N THR A 164 0.16 -11.80 17.08
CA THR A 164 0.72 -12.93 17.82
C THR A 164 1.94 -13.49 17.06
N ALA A 165 2.59 -14.52 17.58
CA ALA A 165 3.69 -15.19 16.88
C ALA A 165 3.24 -15.84 15.55
N GLU A 166 1.97 -16.22 15.45
CA GLU A 166 1.36 -16.86 14.28
C GLU A 166 0.83 -15.85 13.26
N THR A 167 0.70 -14.57 13.67
CA THR A 167 0.21 -13.50 12.78
C THR A 167 1.17 -13.29 11.62
N THR A 168 0.66 -13.35 10.42
CA THR A 168 1.40 -12.92 9.22
C THR A 168 1.21 -11.41 9.04
N LEU A 169 2.32 -10.69 8.88
CA LEU A 169 2.33 -9.29 8.47
C LEU A 169 2.67 -9.22 6.98
N LYS A 170 1.84 -8.56 6.18
CA LYS A 170 2.13 -8.26 4.77
C LYS A 170 2.06 -6.76 4.54
N VAL A 171 3.18 -6.16 4.16
CA VAL A 171 3.29 -4.72 3.94
C VAL A 171 3.90 -4.45 2.57
N MET A 172 3.25 -3.63 1.76
CA MET A 172 3.86 -3.06 0.56
C MET A 172 4.21 -1.60 0.80
N VAL A 173 5.46 -1.26 0.51
CA VAL A 173 5.99 0.11 0.50
C VAL A 173 6.73 0.39 -0.80
N TYR A 174 7.11 1.64 -1.06
CA TYR A 174 7.80 2.00 -2.30
C TYR A 174 9.28 1.61 -2.28
N HIS A 175 9.74 1.08 -3.43
CA HIS A 175 11.11 0.63 -3.61
C HIS A 175 12.00 1.76 -4.13
N LYS A 176 13.01 2.14 -3.34
CA LYS A 176 13.95 3.23 -3.65
C LYS A 176 14.76 2.99 -4.94
N ARG A 177 15.19 1.75 -5.18
CA ARG A 177 15.99 1.35 -6.36
C ARG A 177 15.10 0.87 -7.50
N SER A 178 14.13 1.71 -7.91
CA SER A 178 13.13 1.33 -8.92
C SER A 178 13.32 2.09 -10.24
N TRP A 179 12.75 1.53 -11.30
CA TRP A 179 12.64 2.19 -12.60
C TRP A 179 11.94 3.55 -12.50
N LYS A 180 10.90 3.65 -11.66
CA LYS A 180 10.18 4.91 -11.42
C LYS A 180 11.06 5.98 -10.81
N VAL A 181 11.88 5.62 -9.80
CA VAL A 181 12.81 6.57 -9.18
C VAL A 181 13.89 7.02 -10.16
N LEU A 182 14.44 6.10 -10.96
CA LEU A 182 15.39 6.45 -12.02
C LEU A 182 14.77 7.44 -13.00
N TRP A 183 13.54 7.17 -13.45
CA TRP A 183 12.81 8.07 -14.36
C TRP A 183 12.56 9.45 -13.72
N ILE A 184 12.16 9.53 -12.45
CA ILE A 184 11.98 10.78 -11.72
C ILE A 184 13.30 11.57 -11.68
N LEU A 185 14.41 10.91 -11.38
CA LEU A 185 15.73 11.56 -11.33
C LEU A 185 16.16 12.11 -12.71
N LEU A 186 15.92 11.35 -13.76
CA LEU A 186 16.27 11.78 -15.13
C LEU A 186 15.35 12.92 -15.62
N ALA A 187 14.05 12.85 -15.35
CA ALA A 187 13.07 13.82 -15.82
C ALA A 187 13.08 15.13 -15.01
N TYR A 188 13.25 15.04 -13.69
CA TYR A 188 13.07 16.20 -12.78
C TYR A 188 14.29 16.50 -11.90
N GLY A 189 15.21 15.56 -11.76
CA GLY A 189 16.36 15.69 -10.85
C GLY A 189 17.36 16.80 -11.22
N LYS A 190 17.54 17.12 -12.51
CA LYS A 190 18.52 18.10 -12.98
C LYS A 190 19.90 17.93 -12.31
N GLY A 191 20.34 16.66 -12.17
CA GLY A 191 21.60 16.28 -11.51
C GLY A 191 21.57 16.26 -9.97
N ARG A 192 20.48 16.63 -9.32
CA ARG A 192 20.35 16.70 -7.84
C ARG A 192 19.98 15.36 -7.22
N VAL A 193 20.80 14.35 -7.42
CA VAL A 193 20.57 12.99 -6.91
C VAL A 193 20.45 12.90 -5.37
N TRP A 194 21.07 13.85 -4.64
CA TRP A 194 20.96 13.94 -3.19
C TRP A 194 19.57 14.39 -2.68
N GLN A 195 18.70 14.88 -3.57
CA GLN A 195 17.33 15.27 -3.23
C GLN A 195 16.30 14.17 -3.61
N VAL A 196 16.74 12.93 -3.76
CA VAL A 196 15.89 11.83 -4.26
C VAL A 196 14.61 11.66 -3.44
N ASP A 197 14.67 11.70 -2.12
CA ASP A 197 13.50 11.53 -1.26
C ASP A 197 12.46 12.67 -1.47
N ARG A 198 12.94 13.91 -1.62
CA ARG A 198 12.07 15.05 -1.95
C ARG A 198 11.43 14.90 -3.34
N LEU A 199 12.24 14.51 -4.34
CA LEU A 199 11.74 14.30 -5.70
C LEU A 199 10.72 13.16 -5.76
N ILE A 200 10.91 12.10 -4.99
CA ILE A 200 9.92 11.02 -4.85
C ILE A 200 8.63 11.56 -4.26
N ALA A 201 8.67 12.29 -3.15
CA ALA A 201 7.46 12.87 -2.54
C ALA A 201 6.72 13.81 -3.51
N GLU A 202 7.45 14.61 -4.29
CA GLU A 202 6.88 15.58 -5.23
C GLU A 202 6.29 14.94 -6.50
N TYR A 203 6.91 13.88 -7.03
CA TYR A 203 6.59 13.34 -8.36
C TYR A 203 6.08 11.90 -8.38
N SER A 204 6.03 11.19 -7.24
CA SER A 204 5.59 9.78 -7.23
C SER A 204 4.09 9.62 -7.39
N GLU A 205 3.28 10.52 -6.81
CA GLU A 205 1.82 10.44 -6.83
C GLU A 205 1.22 11.34 -7.91
N ALA A 206 1.22 10.84 -9.16
CA ALA A 206 0.65 11.53 -10.33
C ALA A 206 1.10 13.01 -10.46
N GLN A 207 2.31 13.33 -9.98
CA GLN A 207 2.88 14.69 -10.01
C GLN A 207 2.06 15.72 -9.19
N THR A 208 1.30 15.26 -8.21
CA THR A 208 0.41 16.13 -7.40
C THR A 208 0.98 16.49 -6.04
N GLY A 209 2.18 15.99 -5.71
CA GLY A 209 2.87 16.25 -4.45
C GLY A 209 2.17 15.61 -3.25
N CYS A 210 2.50 14.36 -2.92
CA CYS A 210 2.06 13.77 -1.67
C CYS A 210 2.83 14.40 -0.50
N PRO A 211 2.18 14.81 0.60
CA PRO A 211 2.85 15.45 1.72
C PRO A 211 3.98 14.62 2.33
N VAL A 212 3.79 13.31 2.40
CA VAL A 212 4.77 12.34 2.92
C VAL A 212 4.85 11.15 1.97
N THR A 213 6.06 10.80 1.56
CA THR A 213 6.33 9.57 0.80
C THR A 213 7.73 9.08 1.13
N TYR A 214 7.82 7.97 1.86
CA TYR A 214 9.07 7.26 2.08
C TYR A 214 9.28 6.19 1.03
N SER A 215 10.54 5.87 0.77
CA SER A 215 10.91 4.73 -0.07
C SER A 215 12.05 3.95 0.59
N TYR A 216 12.09 2.65 0.38
CA TYR A 216 13.02 1.75 1.05
C TYR A 216 13.76 0.88 0.02
N SER A 217 15.04 0.61 0.25
CA SER A 217 15.68 -0.55 -0.34
C SER A 217 15.23 -1.83 0.38
N ARG A 218 15.52 -3.00 -0.19
CA ARG A 218 15.19 -4.29 0.45
C ARG A 218 15.79 -4.40 1.85
N GLU A 219 17.03 -3.97 2.01
CA GLU A 219 17.75 -4.00 3.28
C GLU A 219 17.20 -2.99 4.30
N GLU A 220 16.84 -1.79 3.84
CA GLU A 220 16.20 -0.79 4.69
C GLU A 220 14.83 -1.27 5.17
N GLY A 221 14.01 -1.85 4.29
CA GLY A 221 12.71 -2.41 4.66
C GLY A 221 12.80 -3.54 5.69
N ARG A 222 13.76 -4.46 5.52
CA ARG A 222 14.01 -5.53 6.51
C ARG A 222 14.47 -4.97 7.86
N ARG A 223 15.39 -4.00 7.86
CA ARG A 223 15.86 -3.36 9.09
C ARG A 223 14.75 -2.58 9.78
N TRP A 224 13.90 -1.92 9.01
CA TRP A 224 12.75 -1.20 9.54
C TRP A 224 11.78 -2.16 10.25
N LEU A 225 11.37 -3.27 9.64
CA LEU A 225 10.55 -4.29 10.29
C LEU A 225 11.25 -4.85 11.55
N ALA A 226 12.54 -5.18 11.44
CA ALA A 226 13.32 -5.76 12.55
C ALA A 226 13.43 -4.81 13.76
N ALA A 227 13.59 -3.51 13.51
CA ALA A 227 13.66 -2.49 14.55
C ALA A 227 12.37 -2.37 15.37
N HIS A 228 11.23 -2.71 14.75
CA HIS A 228 9.90 -2.69 15.38
C HIS A 228 9.39 -4.10 15.77
N GLY A 229 10.30 -5.06 15.91
CA GLY A 229 9.99 -6.39 16.47
C GLY A 229 9.39 -7.39 15.49
N PHE A 230 9.44 -7.14 14.18
CA PHE A 230 9.03 -8.09 13.17
C PHE A 230 10.23 -8.73 12.47
N GLU A 231 10.20 -10.04 12.29
CA GLU A 231 11.15 -10.79 11.48
C GLU A 231 10.60 -10.88 10.05
N THR A 232 11.40 -10.47 9.06
CA THR A 232 11.02 -10.58 7.66
C THR A 232 11.24 -12.01 7.18
N THR A 233 10.20 -12.65 6.66
CA THR A 233 10.25 -14.01 6.10
C THR A 233 10.42 -14.00 4.58
N GLU A 234 9.81 -13.02 3.89
CA GLU A 234 9.89 -12.89 2.45
C GLU A 234 10.09 -11.43 2.03
N THR A 235 10.76 -11.21 0.92
CA THR A 235 11.00 -9.87 0.35
C THR A 235 10.96 -9.94 -1.15
N ASP A 236 9.91 -9.37 -1.75
CA ASP A 236 9.73 -9.31 -3.18
C ASP A 236 9.72 -7.87 -3.68
N VAL A 237 10.15 -7.70 -4.92
CA VAL A 237 10.02 -6.43 -5.65
C VAL A 237 9.17 -6.70 -6.87
N GLU A 238 8.14 -5.89 -7.06
CA GLU A 238 7.12 -6.05 -8.08
C GLU A 238 6.81 -4.71 -8.75
N HIS A 239 6.09 -4.78 -9.84
CA HIS A 239 5.43 -3.67 -10.51
C HIS A 239 6.36 -2.66 -11.18
N ILE A 240 6.51 -2.80 -12.49
CA ILE A 240 6.93 -1.72 -13.39
C ILE A 240 5.70 -1.27 -14.18
N PHE A 241 5.32 0.00 -14.07
CA PHE A 241 4.22 0.55 -14.87
C PHE A 241 4.66 0.72 -16.34
N PRO A 242 4.13 -0.10 -17.27
CA PRO A 242 4.66 -0.15 -18.63
C PRO A 242 3.91 0.76 -19.62
N TYR A 243 2.85 1.46 -19.20
CA TYR A 243 1.92 2.15 -20.09
C TYR A 243 2.26 3.62 -20.26
N ARG A 244 1.85 4.19 -21.37
CA ARG A 244 1.90 5.63 -21.63
C ARG A 244 0.81 6.31 -20.79
N ILE A 245 1.19 7.25 -19.91
CA ILE A 245 0.29 7.90 -18.95
C ILE A 245 -0.91 8.55 -19.68
N ALA A 246 -0.68 9.27 -20.77
CA ALA A 246 -1.73 9.93 -21.54
C ALA A 246 -2.78 8.96 -22.13
N ASP A 247 -2.37 7.75 -22.48
CA ASP A 247 -3.29 6.69 -22.92
C ASP A 247 -3.96 6.01 -21.73
N TYR A 248 -3.22 5.76 -20.64
CA TYR A 248 -3.73 5.10 -19.43
C TYR A 248 -4.87 5.87 -18.77
N VAL A 249 -4.77 7.20 -18.64
CA VAL A 249 -5.86 8.03 -18.07
C VAL A 249 -7.13 8.00 -18.91
N GLN A 250 -7.04 7.59 -20.17
CA GLN A 250 -8.16 7.40 -21.11
C GLN A 250 -8.55 5.91 -21.24
N TYR A 251 -8.19 5.07 -20.25
CA TYR A 251 -8.48 3.63 -20.23
C TYR A 251 -7.88 2.85 -21.41
N ARG A 252 -6.82 3.37 -22.05
CA ARG A 252 -6.08 2.72 -23.14
C ARG A 252 -4.74 2.21 -22.62
N TYR A 253 -4.51 0.92 -22.70
CA TYR A 253 -3.32 0.26 -22.14
C TYR A 253 -2.20 0.11 -23.17
N LYS A 254 -1.78 1.23 -23.78
CA LYS A 254 -0.69 1.25 -24.75
C LYS A 254 0.66 1.30 -24.02
N LYS A 255 1.46 0.24 -24.18
CA LYS A 255 2.81 0.20 -23.62
C LYS A 255 3.71 1.25 -24.26
N VAL A 256 4.66 1.78 -23.50
CA VAL A 256 5.79 2.56 -24.03
C VAL A 256 6.63 1.70 -24.96
N TRP A 257 7.28 2.30 -25.97
CA TRP A 257 7.89 1.56 -27.06
C TRP A 257 8.94 0.55 -26.60
N TYR A 258 9.79 0.86 -25.63
CA TYR A 258 10.85 -0.01 -25.11
C TYR A 258 10.32 -1.20 -24.30
N PHE A 259 9.13 -1.11 -23.68
CA PHE A 259 8.46 -2.25 -23.05
C PHE A 259 7.57 -3.04 -24.02
N ARG A 260 7.14 -2.43 -25.13
CA ARG A 260 6.29 -3.09 -26.12
C ARG A 260 6.97 -4.27 -26.79
N TRP A 261 8.25 -4.12 -27.11
CA TRP A 261 9.05 -5.12 -27.81
C TRP A 261 9.90 -6.00 -26.90
N MET A 262 9.82 -5.77 -25.60
CA MET A 262 10.60 -6.51 -24.62
C MET A 262 10.02 -7.93 -24.42
N PRO A 263 10.84 -9.01 -24.52
CA PRO A 263 10.38 -10.35 -24.20
C PRO A 263 9.87 -10.44 -22.77
N SER A 264 8.75 -11.15 -22.55
CA SER A 264 8.13 -11.26 -21.23
C SER A 264 9.05 -11.76 -20.12
N PRO A 265 9.95 -12.76 -20.35
CA PRO A 265 10.88 -13.19 -19.29
C PRO A 265 11.87 -12.08 -18.87
N LEU A 266 12.35 -11.29 -19.84
CA LEU A 266 13.24 -10.16 -19.54
C LEU A 266 12.51 -9.06 -18.77
N PHE A 267 11.27 -8.73 -19.16
CA PHE A 267 10.43 -7.76 -18.44
C PHE A 267 10.21 -8.21 -17.00
N ARG A 268 9.85 -9.47 -16.78
CA ARG A 268 9.68 -10.05 -15.45
C ARG A 268 10.95 -9.98 -14.59
N ARG A 269 12.12 -10.25 -15.19
CA ARG A 269 13.39 -10.13 -14.47
C ARG A 269 13.67 -8.68 -14.06
N LEU A 270 13.43 -7.72 -14.95
CA LEU A 270 13.59 -6.30 -14.64
C LEU A 270 12.59 -5.84 -13.56
N GLU A 271 11.34 -6.32 -13.62
CA GLU A 271 10.31 -6.04 -12.63
C GLU A 271 10.72 -6.52 -11.23
N LYS A 272 11.25 -7.74 -11.11
CA LYS A 272 11.78 -8.28 -9.85
C LYS A 272 13.02 -7.55 -9.33
N MET A 273 13.76 -6.85 -10.17
CA MET A 273 14.94 -6.09 -9.78
C MET A 273 14.63 -4.61 -9.49
N PHE A 274 13.81 -3.99 -10.33
CA PHE A 274 13.59 -2.54 -10.40
C PHE A 274 12.12 -2.15 -10.31
N GLY A 275 11.26 -3.02 -9.82
CA GLY A 275 9.87 -2.72 -9.56
C GLY A 275 9.71 -1.60 -8.52
N TRP A 276 8.56 -0.98 -8.54
CA TRP A 276 8.22 0.14 -7.65
C TRP A 276 7.71 -0.33 -6.28
N HIS A 277 7.11 -1.50 -6.22
CA HIS A 277 6.53 -2.08 -5.01
C HIS A 277 7.52 -3.00 -4.31
N LEU A 278 7.89 -2.66 -3.09
CA LEU A 278 8.63 -3.52 -2.18
C LEU A 278 7.61 -4.21 -1.27
N CYS A 279 7.39 -5.49 -1.52
CA CYS A 279 6.48 -6.34 -0.77
C CYS A 279 7.27 -7.10 0.31
N LEU A 280 6.90 -6.87 1.56
CA LEU A 280 7.54 -7.48 2.73
C LEU A 280 6.51 -8.38 3.43
N THR A 281 6.86 -9.64 3.63
CA THR A 281 6.13 -10.55 4.50
C THR A 281 6.96 -10.79 5.77
N GLY A 282 6.31 -10.74 6.93
CA GLY A 282 6.97 -10.94 8.20
C GLY A 282 6.05 -11.52 9.26
N ARG A 283 6.62 -11.79 10.41
CA ARG A 283 5.92 -12.23 11.61
C ARG A 283 6.50 -11.55 12.84
N LEU A 284 5.75 -11.53 13.91
CA LEU A 284 6.28 -11.03 15.17
C LEU A 284 7.47 -11.91 15.61
N ARG A 285 8.59 -11.26 15.93
CA ARG A 285 9.76 -11.99 16.45
C ARG A 285 9.41 -12.63 17.78
N ALA A 286 9.64 -13.92 17.91
CA ALA A 286 9.55 -14.59 19.21
C ALA A 286 10.48 -13.88 20.19
N LEU A 287 9.98 -13.50 21.35
CA LEU A 287 10.84 -13.05 22.44
C LEU A 287 11.78 -14.22 22.75
N ALA A 288 13.09 -14.01 22.59
CA ALA A 288 14.08 -14.98 23.03
C ALA A 288 13.80 -15.26 24.53
N GLY A 289 13.49 -16.52 24.83
CA GLY A 289 12.86 -17.02 26.03
C GLY A 289 13.17 -16.25 27.33
N SER A 290 12.10 -15.93 28.03
CA SER A 290 12.12 -15.70 29.47
C SER A 290 12.12 -17.03 30.19
#